data_23f4ddaf23ad0d5203f44eede1a7086f
#
_entry.id   23f4ddaf23ad0d5203f44eede1a7086f
#
_cell.length_a   1.000
_cell.length_b   1.000
_cell.length_c   1.000
_cell.angle_alpha   90.00
_cell.angle_beta   90.00
_cell.angle_gamma   90.00
#
_symmetry.space_group_name_H-M   'P 1'
#
loop_
_entity.id
_entity.type
_entity.pdbx_description
1 polymer ?
#
loop_
_entity_poly.entity_id
_entity_poly.type
_entity_poly.pdbx_seq_one_letter_code
_entity_poly.pdbx_strand_id
1 'polypeptide(L)'
;MRQVSSEEAFNTKLYPPMILGSILNPINSSMLAVALIPIAQAFGIPFYQTIWLVSSLYLATSIGQPVIGKLIDIFGPRGLFLFATSLVGVASLIAIFTPSFYGLVLARFLIGIGTCAGYPSAMYLISYEGKRTGKDSPSKILTMLSISNQMISVIGPTIGGLLIHSGGWQSIFLVNIPLSILSFVFGFLYYPKVESPKKLNALKEQIDFIGITLFTITLTTWMIFFMEPDQSIFYLFIIGLFCLLVFVIVELKSKKPFIDLRVLGHNGALNNTYIRSLLTAVISYSVLYGYVQWLEEGRGLTAAHAGLMMLPQFLVGIFMAQLTGTRLSIKFKLYLGTICALITMIGFQFIHADTPLWILVLLAAIFGVPQGLLNLANQNALYHQAPKSMIGMSAGLSRTAMYIGAIVSSTLISTLFKGDHITNGIHELGLFCMLIGIVIIILTFVSRRSLSTR
;
A
#
# COMPACT_ATOMS: atom_id res chain seq x y z
N MET A 1 2.79 -40.60 -11.24
CA MET A 1 3.05 -39.97 -9.92
C MET A 1 4.56 -39.86 -9.74
N ARG A 2 5.16 -38.69 -9.96
CA ARG A 2 6.58 -38.48 -9.59
C ARG A 2 6.60 -38.33 -8.06
N GLN A 3 7.38 -39.20 -7.40
CA GLN A 3 7.74 -39.06 -6.00
C GLN A 3 8.33 -37.65 -5.79
N VAL A 4 7.65 -36.82 -5.03
CA VAL A 4 8.17 -35.52 -4.59
C VAL A 4 9.29 -35.82 -3.60
N SER A 5 10.51 -35.59 -3.99
CA SER A 5 11.67 -35.68 -3.10
C SER A 5 11.50 -34.62 -2.00
N SER A 6 11.41 -35.03 -0.75
CA SER A 6 10.97 -34.28 0.42
C SER A 6 11.97 -33.25 0.99
N GLU A 7 12.93 -32.74 0.20
CA GLU A 7 13.98 -31.85 0.69
C GLU A 7 14.28 -30.60 -0.15
N GLU A 8 13.40 -30.24 -1.09
CA GLU A 8 13.65 -29.00 -1.83
C GLU A 8 13.35 -27.76 -0.97
N ALA A 9 14.37 -26.94 -0.73
CA ALA A 9 14.22 -25.65 -0.06
C ALA A 9 13.56 -24.61 -0.99
N PHE A 10 12.97 -23.57 -0.41
CA PHE A 10 12.45 -22.42 -1.17
C PHE A 10 13.56 -21.86 -2.09
N ASN A 11 13.21 -21.57 -3.34
CA ASN A 11 14.16 -21.01 -4.30
C ASN A 11 14.55 -19.58 -3.94
N THR A 12 15.71 -19.41 -3.31
CA THR A 12 16.20 -18.09 -2.85
C THR A 12 16.48 -17.10 -3.98
N LYS A 13 16.64 -17.58 -5.23
CA LYS A 13 16.82 -16.71 -6.41
C LYS A 13 15.58 -15.89 -6.73
N LEU A 14 14.42 -16.22 -6.14
CA LEU A 14 13.19 -15.44 -6.26
C LEU A 14 13.18 -14.20 -5.36
N TYR A 15 14.00 -14.13 -4.31
CA TYR A 15 13.99 -13.01 -3.38
C TYR A 15 14.34 -11.66 -4.04
N PRO A 16 15.41 -11.52 -4.84
CA PRO A 16 15.73 -10.24 -5.46
C PRO A 16 14.59 -9.64 -6.27
N PRO A 17 13.96 -10.32 -7.25
CA PRO A 17 12.88 -9.73 -8.02
C PRO A 17 11.61 -9.49 -7.20
N MET A 18 11.33 -10.33 -6.18
CA MET A 18 10.19 -10.11 -5.28
C MET A 18 10.36 -8.82 -4.45
N ILE A 19 11.57 -8.61 -3.90
CA ILE A 19 11.89 -7.41 -3.11
C ILE A 19 11.86 -6.19 -4.02
N LEU A 20 12.61 -6.20 -5.11
CA LEU A 20 12.69 -5.08 -6.05
C LEU A 20 11.31 -4.67 -6.55
N GLY A 21 10.48 -5.64 -6.98
CA GLY A 21 9.11 -5.34 -7.41
C GLY A 21 8.24 -4.74 -6.30
N SER A 22 8.37 -5.22 -5.05
CA SER A 22 7.54 -4.75 -3.95
C SER A 22 7.91 -3.35 -3.47
N ILE A 23 9.19 -2.93 -3.59
CA ILE A 23 9.66 -1.62 -3.15
C ILE A 23 9.45 -0.50 -4.18
N LEU A 24 9.15 -0.82 -5.45
CA LEU A 24 8.94 0.20 -6.49
C LEU A 24 7.86 1.21 -6.13
N ASN A 25 6.75 0.78 -5.53
CA ASN A 25 5.69 1.68 -5.10
C ASN A 25 6.09 2.53 -3.88
N PRO A 26 6.57 1.95 -2.76
CA PRO A 26 7.04 2.72 -1.61
C PRO A 26 8.12 3.75 -1.94
N ILE A 27 9.09 3.43 -2.78
CA ILE A 27 10.16 4.37 -3.12
C ILE A 27 9.61 5.57 -3.91
N ASN A 28 8.71 5.32 -4.86
CA ASN A 28 8.07 6.37 -5.64
C ASN A 28 7.16 7.27 -4.79
N SER A 29 6.52 6.71 -3.77
CA SER A 29 5.66 7.48 -2.86
C SER A 29 6.47 8.30 -1.87
N SER A 30 7.51 7.71 -1.26
CA SER A 30 8.30 8.36 -0.21
C SER A 30 9.22 9.46 -0.74
N MET A 31 9.88 9.26 -1.91
CA MET A 31 10.73 10.28 -2.50
C MET A 31 9.95 11.48 -3.02
N LEU A 32 8.71 11.26 -3.49
CA LEU A 32 7.87 12.35 -3.98
C LEU A 32 7.55 13.38 -2.87
N ALA A 33 7.40 12.94 -1.63
CA ALA A 33 7.01 13.81 -0.52
C ALA A 33 7.89 15.06 -0.39
N VAL A 34 9.21 14.90 -0.62
CA VAL A 34 10.19 16.00 -0.58
C VAL A 34 10.34 16.74 -1.92
N ALA A 35 9.71 16.26 -2.98
CA ALA A 35 9.80 16.85 -4.32
C ALA A 35 8.64 17.78 -4.66
N LEU A 36 7.55 17.78 -3.88
CA LEU A 36 6.33 18.53 -4.21
C LEU A 36 6.57 20.02 -4.32
N ILE A 37 7.32 20.62 -3.37
CA ILE A 37 7.65 22.05 -3.39
C ILE A 37 8.57 22.39 -4.58
N PRO A 38 9.70 21.71 -4.82
CA PRO A 38 10.52 21.93 -6.01
C PRO A 38 9.75 21.78 -7.33
N ILE A 39 8.83 20.85 -7.43
CA ILE A 39 7.98 20.65 -8.62
C ILE A 39 7.02 21.84 -8.78
N ALA A 40 6.33 22.27 -7.70
CA ALA A 40 5.43 23.41 -7.75
C ALA A 40 6.16 24.67 -8.26
N GLN A 41 7.36 24.92 -7.76
CA GLN A 41 8.21 26.05 -8.19
C GLN A 41 8.64 25.91 -9.66
N ALA A 42 9.05 24.72 -10.09
CA ALA A 42 9.52 24.50 -11.46
C ALA A 42 8.42 24.69 -12.51
N PHE A 43 7.18 24.37 -12.20
CA PHE A 43 6.03 24.52 -13.10
C PHE A 43 5.24 25.82 -12.87
N GLY A 44 5.61 26.63 -11.86
CA GLY A 44 4.91 27.88 -11.55
C GLY A 44 3.45 27.67 -11.11
N ILE A 45 3.15 26.56 -10.44
CA ILE A 45 1.82 26.20 -9.99
C ILE A 45 1.67 26.35 -8.47
N PRO A 46 0.45 26.59 -7.98
CA PRO A 46 0.17 26.56 -6.54
C PRO A 46 0.47 25.19 -5.94
N PHE A 47 0.98 25.16 -4.72
CA PHE A 47 1.36 23.92 -4.03
C PHE A 47 0.21 22.90 -3.96
N TYR A 48 -1.03 23.34 -3.72
CA TYR A 48 -2.19 22.43 -3.63
C TYR A 48 -2.42 21.60 -4.90
N GLN A 49 -2.01 22.09 -6.07
CA GLN A 49 -2.13 21.32 -7.30
C GLN A 49 -1.18 20.12 -7.35
N THR A 50 -0.07 20.15 -6.62
CA THR A 50 0.88 19.03 -6.59
C THR A 50 0.30 17.76 -5.98
N ILE A 51 -0.82 17.86 -5.25
CA ILE A 51 -1.54 16.72 -4.70
C ILE A 51 -1.98 15.72 -5.78
N TRP A 52 -2.20 16.21 -7.02
CA TRP A 52 -2.51 15.36 -8.15
C TRP A 52 -1.41 14.36 -8.49
N LEU A 53 -0.14 14.69 -8.20
CA LEU A 53 0.98 13.77 -8.39
C LEU A 53 0.95 12.60 -7.40
N VAL A 54 0.51 12.85 -6.19
CA VAL A 54 0.33 11.81 -5.15
C VAL A 54 -0.87 10.96 -5.50
N SER A 55 -1.99 11.61 -5.75
CA SER A 55 -3.30 10.99 -5.96
C SER A 55 -3.37 10.17 -7.23
N SER A 56 -2.75 10.62 -8.33
CA SER A 56 -2.73 9.86 -9.59
C SER A 56 -2.04 8.50 -9.44
N LEU A 57 -0.97 8.42 -8.65
CA LEU A 57 -0.31 7.15 -8.37
C LEU A 57 -1.21 6.25 -7.51
N TYR A 58 -1.83 6.77 -6.45
CA TYR A 58 -2.71 5.97 -5.58
C TYR A 58 -3.99 5.54 -6.29
N LEU A 59 -4.56 6.39 -7.15
CA LEU A 59 -5.68 6.02 -8.01
C LEU A 59 -5.31 4.85 -8.92
N ALA A 60 -4.20 4.99 -9.66
CA ALA A 60 -3.71 3.96 -10.57
C ALA A 60 -3.44 2.64 -9.84
N THR A 61 -2.82 2.70 -8.66
CA THR A 61 -2.49 1.49 -7.87
C THR A 61 -3.73 0.86 -7.25
N SER A 62 -4.70 1.63 -6.78
CA SER A 62 -5.94 1.12 -6.19
C SER A 62 -6.76 0.30 -7.19
N ILE A 63 -6.80 0.76 -8.44
CA ILE A 63 -7.49 0.08 -9.53
C ILE A 63 -6.62 -1.04 -10.09
N GLY A 64 -5.35 -0.76 -10.36
CA GLY A 64 -4.46 -1.65 -11.08
C GLY A 64 -4.08 -2.89 -10.29
N GLN A 65 -3.95 -2.83 -8.96
CA GLN A 65 -3.49 -3.97 -8.16
C GLN A 65 -4.43 -5.18 -8.20
N PRO A 66 -5.76 -5.07 -7.99
CA PRO A 66 -6.63 -6.22 -8.10
C PRO A 66 -6.78 -6.72 -9.55
N VAL A 67 -6.74 -5.81 -10.54
CA VAL A 67 -6.76 -6.18 -11.96
C VAL A 67 -5.51 -7.00 -12.33
N ILE A 68 -4.33 -6.48 -12.03
CA ILE A 68 -3.06 -7.16 -12.29
C ILE A 68 -2.96 -8.44 -11.44
N GLY A 69 -3.44 -8.44 -10.19
CA GLY A 69 -3.52 -9.62 -9.34
C GLY A 69 -4.35 -10.74 -9.98
N LYS A 70 -5.54 -10.42 -10.52
CA LYS A 70 -6.38 -11.37 -11.26
C LYS A 70 -5.67 -11.90 -12.51
N LEU A 71 -5.01 -11.03 -13.26
CA LEU A 71 -4.26 -11.43 -14.44
C LEU A 71 -3.08 -12.35 -14.08
N ILE A 72 -2.40 -12.10 -12.95
CA ILE A 72 -1.33 -12.96 -12.43
C ILE A 72 -1.85 -14.36 -12.08
N ASP A 73 -3.02 -14.44 -11.44
CA ASP A 73 -3.65 -15.72 -11.10
C ASP A 73 -4.01 -16.53 -12.36
N ILE A 74 -4.32 -15.88 -13.48
CA ILE A 74 -4.69 -16.50 -14.76
C ILE A 74 -3.45 -16.85 -15.60
N PHE A 75 -2.53 -15.90 -15.77
CA PHE A 75 -1.42 -15.99 -16.74
C PHE A 75 -0.06 -16.27 -16.11
N GLY A 76 0.00 -16.27 -14.78
CA GLY A 76 1.25 -16.33 -14.05
C GLY A 76 1.94 -14.96 -13.93
N PRO A 77 2.95 -14.88 -13.01
CA PRO A 77 3.52 -13.60 -12.61
C PRO A 77 4.53 -13.02 -13.63
N ARG A 78 5.23 -13.88 -14.38
CA ARG A 78 6.42 -13.48 -15.15
C ARG A 78 6.13 -12.40 -16.20
N GLY A 79 5.21 -12.66 -17.12
CA GLY A 79 4.89 -11.72 -18.22
C GLY A 79 4.38 -10.38 -17.72
N LEU A 80 3.47 -10.42 -16.73
CA LEU A 80 2.89 -9.22 -16.15
C LEU A 80 3.90 -8.41 -15.33
N PHE A 81 4.79 -9.08 -14.61
CA PHE A 81 5.87 -8.43 -13.87
C PHE A 81 6.85 -7.71 -14.80
N LEU A 82 7.26 -8.39 -15.89
CA LEU A 82 8.16 -7.79 -16.90
C LEU A 82 7.52 -6.58 -17.59
N PHE A 83 6.25 -6.70 -18.00
CA PHE A 83 5.52 -5.58 -18.57
C PHE A 83 5.43 -4.40 -17.58
N ALA A 84 5.03 -4.68 -16.35
CA ALA A 84 4.84 -3.67 -15.31
C ALA A 84 6.16 -2.94 -14.97
N THR A 85 7.26 -3.67 -14.79
CA THR A 85 8.57 -3.05 -14.51
C THR A 85 9.10 -2.25 -15.69
N SER A 86 8.87 -2.69 -16.93
CA SER A 86 9.18 -1.91 -18.15
C SER A 86 8.37 -0.62 -18.20
N LEU A 87 7.08 -0.68 -17.83
CA LEU A 87 6.20 0.49 -17.80
C LEU A 87 6.70 1.54 -16.79
N VAL A 88 7.21 1.13 -15.62
CA VAL A 88 7.84 2.04 -14.65
C VAL A 88 9.01 2.78 -15.27
N GLY A 89 9.90 2.08 -15.97
CA GLY A 89 11.06 2.68 -16.65
C GLY A 89 10.65 3.69 -17.71
N VAL A 90 9.73 3.30 -18.62
CA VAL A 90 9.22 4.17 -19.69
C VAL A 90 8.49 5.39 -19.12
N ALA A 91 7.63 5.20 -18.13
CA ALA A 91 6.90 6.29 -17.50
C ALA A 91 7.83 7.27 -16.75
N SER A 92 8.93 6.77 -16.19
CA SER A 92 9.95 7.62 -15.56
C SER A 92 10.72 8.45 -16.58
N LEU A 93 10.99 7.92 -17.78
CA LEU A 93 11.51 8.72 -18.89
C LEU A 93 10.53 9.83 -19.30
N ILE A 94 9.23 9.50 -19.42
CA ILE A 94 8.21 10.51 -19.70
C ILE A 94 8.23 11.60 -18.60
N ALA A 95 8.32 11.23 -17.32
CA ALA A 95 8.38 12.20 -16.22
C ALA A 95 9.58 13.14 -16.30
N ILE A 96 10.75 12.65 -16.72
CA ILE A 96 11.98 13.43 -16.80
C ILE A 96 11.92 14.46 -17.95
N PHE A 97 11.36 14.05 -19.10
CA PHE A 97 11.37 14.86 -20.31
C PHE A 97 10.09 15.66 -20.55
N THR A 98 9.06 15.50 -19.72
CA THR A 98 7.80 16.22 -19.93
C THR A 98 7.94 17.72 -19.67
N PRO A 99 7.45 18.58 -20.60
CA PRO A 99 7.47 20.02 -20.40
C PRO A 99 6.25 20.54 -19.62
N SER A 100 5.28 19.67 -19.27
CA SER A 100 4.02 20.09 -18.66
C SER A 100 3.73 19.33 -17.36
N PHE A 101 3.07 20.02 -16.43
CA PHE A 101 2.60 19.42 -15.17
C PHE A 101 1.64 18.25 -15.41
N TYR A 102 0.70 18.37 -16.36
CA TYR A 102 -0.24 17.28 -16.68
C TYR A 102 0.46 16.06 -17.29
N GLY A 103 1.54 16.27 -18.06
CA GLY A 103 2.39 15.19 -18.53
C GLY A 103 3.07 14.45 -17.37
N LEU A 104 3.48 15.17 -16.32
CA LEU A 104 4.03 14.60 -15.11
C LEU A 104 2.97 13.81 -14.31
N VAL A 105 1.73 14.31 -14.24
CA VAL A 105 0.58 13.60 -13.63
C VAL A 105 0.31 12.29 -14.39
N LEU A 106 0.32 12.32 -15.72
CA LEU A 106 0.17 11.12 -16.55
C LEU A 106 1.32 10.12 -16.31
N ALA A 107 2.55 10.59 -16.25
CA ALA A 107 3.70 9.74 -15.95
C ALA A 107 3.55 9.08 -14.57
N ARG A 108 3.09 9.81 -13.56
CA ARG A 108 2.79 9.27 -12.22
C ARG A 108 1.70 8.22 -12.23
N PHE A 109 0.65 8.42 -13.01
CA PHE A 109 -0.41 7.42 -13.21
C PHE A 109 0.15 6.13 -13.83
N LEU A 110 0.98 6.25 -14.88
CA LEU A 110 1.62 5.10 -15.52
C LEU A 110 2.61 4.38 -14.59
N ILE A 111 3.40 5.11 -13.78
CA ILE A 111 4.24 4.54 -12.73
C ILE A 111 3.36 3.75 -11.73
N GLY A 112 2.21 4.32 -11.34
CA GLY A 112 1.25 3.65 -10.47
C GLY A 112 0.82 2.29 -11.02
N ILE A 113 0.40 2.22 -12.30
CA ILE A 113 0.07 0.95 -12.97
C ILE A 113 1.27 0.02 -12.99
N GLY A 114 2.45 0.52 -13.35
CA GLY A 114 3.68 -0.26 -13.43
C GLY A 114 4.13 -0.86 -12.09
N THR A 115 3.76 -0.25 -10.97
CA THR A 115 4.10 -0.78 -9.64
C THR A 115 3.10 -1.84 -9.13
N CYS A 116 1.97 -2.06 -9.84
CA CYS A 116 0.90 -2.95 -9.38
C CYS A 116 1.27 -4.44 -9.37
N ALA A 117 2.22 -4.88 -10.19
CA ALA A 117 2.55 -6.30 -10.30
C ALA A 117 3.46 -6.82 -9.19
N GLY A 118 4.20 -5.95 -8.50
CA GLY A 118 5.26 -6.38 -7.58
C GLY A 118 4.75 -7.25 -6.42
N TYR A 119 3.83 -6.73 -5.63
CA TYR A 119 3.29 -7.44 -4.45
C TYR A 119 2.42 -8.65 -4.81
N PRO A 120 1.45 -8.56 -5.75
CA PRO A 120 0.67 -9.73 -6.16
C PRO A 120 1.55 -10.86 -6.75
N SER A 121 2.59 -10.53 -7.52
CA SER A 121 3.55 -11.53 -8.03
C SER A 121 4.30 -12.23 -6.90
N ALA A 122 4.75 -11.48 -5.89
CA ALA A 122 5.42 -12.06 -4.73
C ALA A 122 4.49 -13.03 -3.98
N MET A 123 3.24 -12.65 -3.74
CA MET A 123 2.25 -13.50 -3.07
C MET A 123 1.94 -14.77 -3.87
N TYR A 124 1.81 -14.66 -5.20
CA TYR A 124 1.63 -15.81 -6.09
C TYR A 124 2.82 -16.77 -5.99
N LEU A 125 4.04 -16.24 -6.07
CA LEU A 125 5.26 -17.04 -6.02
C LEU A 125 5.47 -17.73 -4.67
N ILE A 126 5.14 -17.09 -3.57
CA ILE A 126 5.13 -17.71 -2.24
C ILE A 126 4.19 -18.93 -2.23
N SER A 127 2.96 -18.76 -2.75
CA SER A 127 2.00 -19.85 -2.83
C SER A 127 2.46 -20.97 -3.79
N TYR A 128 3.05 -20.60 -4.92
CA TYR A 128 3.60 -21.54 -5.92
C TYR A 128 4.73 -22.39 -5.32
N GLU A 129 5.69 -21.75 -4.67
CA GLU A 129 6.83 -22.43 -4.02
C GLU A 129 6.38 -23.30 -2.82
N GLY A 130 5.38 -22.83 -2.04
CA GLY A 130 4.79 -23.63 -0.97
C GLY A 130 4.16 -24.95 -1.49
N LYS A 131 3.50 -24.89 -2.65
CA LYS A 131 2.98 -26.10 -3.32
C LYS A 131 4.11 -27.00 -3.85
N ARG A 132 5.19 -26.40 -4.39
CA ARG A 132 6.32 -27.14 -4.95
C ARG A 132 7.14 -27.87 -3.89
N THR A 133 7.40 -27.20 -2.77
CA THR A 133 8.26 -27.72 -1.70
C THR A 133 7.52 -28.52 -0.64
N GLY A 134 6.19 -28.46 -0.60
CA GLY A 134 5.38 -29.01 0.48
C GLY A 134 5.57 -28.31 1.83
N LYS A 135 6.36 -27.23 1.87
CA LYS A 135 6.67 -26.44 3.08
C LYS A 135 5.98 -25.08 3.00
N ASP A 136 4.93 -24.92 3.78
CA ASP A 136 4.20 -23.63 3.85
C ASP A 136 4.84 -22.75 4.94
N SER A 137 5.87 -21.97 4.59
CA SER A 137 6.52 -21.03 5.51
C SER A 137 6.58 -19.61 4.94
N PRO A 138 5.43 -18.95 4.74
CA PRO A 138 5.39 -17.62 4.15
C PRO A 138 5.93 -16.53 5.07
N SER A 139 5.89 -16.76 6.40
CA SER A 139 6.19 -15.72 7.41
C SER A 139 7.57 -15.10 7.24
N LYS A 140 8.61 -15.90 6.94
CA LYS A 140 9.98 -15.40 6.73
C LYS A 140 10.04 -14.44 5.52
N ILE A 141 9.42 -14.82 4.41
CA ILE A 141 9.46 -14.04 3.17
C ILE A 141 8.60 -12.77 3.32
N LEU A 142 7.42 -12.89 3.92
CA LEU A 142 6.55 -11.76 4.20
C LEU A 142 7.21 -10.76 5.16
N THR A 143 7.92 -11.26 6.17
CA THR A 143 8.73 -10.41 7.06
C THR A 143 9.81 -9.66 6.28
N MET A 144 10.54 -10.35 5.39
CA MET A 144 11.57 -9.74 4.55
C MET A 144 10.99 -8.67 3.62
N LEU A 145 9.85 -8.92 2.97
CA LEU A 145 9.15 -7.95 2.14
C LEU A 145 8.68 -6.74 2.96
N SER A 146 8.13 -6.99 4.16
CA SER A 146 7.67 -5.93 5.07
C SER A 146 8.83 -5.04 5.52
N ILE A 147 9.95 -5.63 5.92
CA ILE A 147 11.16 -4.89 6.32
C ILE A 147 11.69 -4.05 5.16
N SER A 148 11.80 -4.64 3.95
CA SER A 148 12.27 -3.93 2.76
C SER A 148 11.39 -2.72 2.45
N ASN A 149 10.06 -2.87 2.53
CA ASN A 149 9.14 -1.76 2.31
C ASN A 149 9.29 -0.65 3.38
N GLN A 150 9.48 -1.03 4.65
CA GLN A 150 9.70 -0.07 5.73
C GLN A 150 11.03 0.65 5.60
N MET A 151 12.12 -0.07 5.29
CA MET A 151 13.43 0.55 5.03
C MET A 151 13.35 1.60 3.94
N ILE A 152 12.68 1.31 2.84
CA ILE A 152 12.50 2.26 1.74
C ILE A 152 11.67 3.48 2.18
N SER A 153 10.65 3.29 2.99
CA SER A 153 9.85 4.41 3.52
C SER A 153 10.66 5.37 4.39
N VAL A 154 11.67 4.84 5.10
CA VAL A 154 12.62 5.66 5.91
C VAL A 154 13.65 6.37 5.04
N ILE A 155 14.28 5.61 4.15
CA ILE A 155 15.43 6.08 3.38
C ILE A 155 14.96 6.97 2.21
N GLY A 156 13.74 6.73 1.72
CA GLY A 156 13.20 7.40 0.53
C GLY A 156 13.26 8.93 0.58
N PRO A 157 12.73 9.61 1.61
CA PRO A 157 12.79 11.06 1.70
C PRO A 157 14.22 11.59 1.77
N THR A 158 15.12 10.90 2.48
CA THR A 158 16.54 11.29 2.59
C THR A 158 17.25 11.15 1.25
N ILE A 159 17.10 10.02 0.57
CA ILE A 159 17.67 9.84 -0.78
C ILE A 159 17.04 10.84 -1.74
N GLY A 160 15.71 11.05 -1.69
CA GLY A 160 15.00 12.02 -2.51
C GLY A 160 15.55 13.43 -2.35
N GLY A 161 15.75 13.87 -1.10
CA GLY A 161 16.33 15.19 -0.80
C GLY A 161 17.76 15.37 -1.34
N LEU A 162 18.62 14.36 -1.18
CA LEU A 162 19.99 14.37 -1.73
C LEU A 162 20.00 14.41 -3.26
N LEU A 163 19.13 13.64 -3.89
CA LEU A 163 19.00 13.61 -5.35
C LEU A 163 18.50 14.95 -5.90
N ILE A 164 17.50 15.55 -5.24
CA ILE A 164 16.98 16.87 -5.64
C ILE A 164 18.06 17.94 -5.52
N HIS A 165 18.84 17.89 -4.45
CA HIS A 165 19.94 18.84 -4.25
C HIS A 165 21.02 18.75 -5.35
N SER A 166 21.30 17.52 -5.83
CA SER A 166 22.38 17.27 -6.81
C SER A 166 21.94 17.41 -8.27
N GLY A 167 20.67 17.09 -8.60
CA GLY A 167 20.19 17.00 -9.98
C GLY A 167 18.78 17.48 -10.23
N GLY A 168 18.20 18.26 -9.30
CA GLY A 168 16.83 18.76 -9.40
C GLY A 168 15.76 17.68 -9.16
N TRP A 169 14.50 18.08 -9.21
CA TRP A 169 13.35 17.20 -8.91
C TRP A 169 13.24 16.01 -9.88
N GLN A 170 13.76 16.12 -11.10
CA GLN A 170 13.78 15.03 -12.10
C GLN A 170 14.56 13.82 -11.62
N SER A 171 15.54 14.01 -10.74
CA SER A 171 16.43 12.96 -10.23
C SER A 171 15.67 11.86 -9.47
N ILE A 172 14.54 12.18 -8.83
CA ILE A 172 13.72 11.17 -8.16
C ILE A 172 13.10 10.16 -9.14
N PHE A 173 12.81 10.59 -10.37
CA PHE A 173 12.33 9.73 -11.44
C PHE A 173 13.46 8.95 -12.11
N LEU A 174 14.66 9.55 -12.19
CA LEU A 174 15.83 8.90 -12.77
C LEU A 174 16.21 7.61 -12.02
N VAL A 175 16.04 7.56 -10.70
CA VAL A 175 16.29 6.36 -9.88
C VAL A 175 15.42 5.16 -10.29
N ASN A 176 14.24 5.40 -10.82
CA ASN A 176 13.37 4.30 -11.28
C ASN A 176 13.95 3.55 -12.48
N ILE A 177 14.78 4.18 -13.31
CA ILE A 177 15.33 3.56 -14.51
C ILE A 177 16.23 2.37 -14.13
N PRO A 178 17.31 2.53 -13.35
CA PRO A 178 18.13 1.39 -12.93
C PRO A 178 17.33 0.37 -12.10
N LEU A 179 16.40 0.81 -11.25
CA LEU A 179 15.58 -0.12 -10.46
C LEU A 179 14.64 -0.95 -11.35
N SER A 180 14.03 -0.33 -12.36
CA SER A 180 13.16 -1.06 -13.30
C SER A 180 13.94 -2.03 -14.17
N ILE A 181 15.15 -1.64 -14.63
CA ILE A 181 16.04 -2.52 -15.38
C ILE A 181 16.47 -3.72 -14.54
N LEU A 182 16.90 -3.50 -13.28
CA LEU A 182 17.27 -4.58 -12.38
C LEU A 182 16.08 -5.51 -12.08
N SER A 183 14.90 -4.93 -11.81
CA SER A 183 13.66 -5.70 -11.58
C SER A 183 13.31 -6.55 -12.82
N PHE A 184 13.41 -5.95 -14.00
CA PHE A 184 13.15 -6.64 -15.27
C PHE A 184 14.13 -7.81 -15.48
N VAL A 185 15.44 -7.56 -15.35
CA VAL A 185 16.47 -8.57 -15.55
C VAL A 185 16.31 -9.73 -14.57
N PHE A 186 16.14 -9.45 -13.28
CA PHE A 186 15.95 -10.51 -12.29
C PHE A 186 14.61 -11.23 -12.46
N GLY A 187 13.54 -10.54 -12.81
CA GLY A 187 12.26 -11.16 -13.15
C GLY A 187 12.36 -12.05 -14.39
N PHE A 188 13.10 -11.61 -15.41
CA PHE A 188 13.35 -12.39 -16.62
C PHE A 188 14.16 -13.66 -16.35
N LEU A 189 15.20 -13.56 -15.51
CA LEU A 189 16.09 -14.68 -15.20
C LEU A 189 15.46 -15.70 -14.24
N TYR A 190 14.75 -15.21 -13.20
CA TYR A 190 14.40 -16.07 -12.06
C TYR A 190 12.92 -16.40 -11.95
N TYR A 191 11.99 -15.58 -12.50
CA TYR A 191 10.58 -15.94 -12.43
C TYR A 191 10.25 -17.14 -13.31
N PRO A 192 9.57 -18.16 -12.76
CA PRO A 192 9.24 -19.37 -13.49
C PRO A 192 8.33 -19.04 -14.68
N LYS A 193 8.57 -19.71 -15.80
CA LYS A 193 7.61 -19.77 -16.90
C LYS A 193 6.48 -20.72 -16.47
N VAL A 194 5.44 -20.17 -15.89
CA VAL A 194 4.23 -20.94 -15.62
C VAL A 194 3.51 -21.09 -16.95
N GLU A 195 3.31 -22.33 -17.38
CA GLU A 195 2.52 -22.61 -18.56
C GLU A 195 1.08 -22.17 -18.28
N SER A 196 0.69 -21.07 -18.89
CA SER A 196 -0.70 -20.66 -18.89
C SER A 196 -1.49 -21.68 -19.70
N PRO A 197 -2.46 -22.39 -19.12
CA PRO A 197 -3.21 -23.42 -19.84
C PRO A 197 -4.07 -22.89 -20.97
N LYS A 198 -4.00 -21.58 -21.32
CA LYS A 198 -5.04 -20.94 -22.12
C LYS A 198 -4.48 -20.06 -23.23
N LYS A 199 -4.92 -20.42 -24.46
CA LYS A 199 -4.68 -19.64 -25.68
C LYS A 199 -5.28 -18.22 -25.55
N LEU A 200 -4.70 -17.25 -26.26
CA LEU A 200 -5.10 -15.83 -26.28
C LEU A 200 -6.61 -15.60 -26.55
N ASN A 201 -7.26 -16.49 -27.31
CA ASN A 201 -8.71 -16.42 -27.58
C ASN A 201 -9.58 -16.70 -26.33
N ALA A 202 -9.02 -17.36 -25.32
CA ALA A 202 -9.70 -17.55 -24.04
C ALA A 202 -9.62 -16.30 -23.11
N LEU A 203 -8.85 -15.28 -23.47
CA LEU A 203 -8.71 -14.02 -22.73
C LEU A 203 -10.05 -13.28 -22.62
N LYS A 204 -10.72 -13.07 -23.77
CA LYS A 204 -12.01 -12.36 -23.79
C LYS A 204 -13.10 -13.07 -22.98
N GLU A 205 -12.98 -14.40 -22.86
CA GLU A 205 -13.92 -15.18 -22.07
C GLU A 205 -13.62 -15.23 -20.57
N GLN A 206 -12.44 -14.79 -20.13
CA GLN A 206 -12.01 -14.91 -18.73
C GLN A 206 -11.84 -13.58 -17.99
N ILE A 207 -11.78 -12.48 -18.73
CA ILE A 207 -11.68 -11.13 -18.18
C ILE A 207 -13.06 -10.51 -18.20
N ASP A 208 -13.58 -10.18 -17.01
CA ASP A 208 -14.80 -9.41 -16.85
C ASP A 208 -14.50 -7.92 -17.07
N PHE A 209 -14.53 -7.47 -18.33
CA PHE A 209 -14.30 -6.07 -18.66
C PHE A 209 -15.36 -5.15 -18.07
N ILE A 210 -16.61 -5.62 -17.96
CA ILE A 210 -17.70 -4.83 -17.37
C ILE A 210 -17.45 -4.62 -15.89
N GLY A 211 -17.15 -5.70 -15.16
CA GLY A 211 -16.81 -5.63 -13.73
C GLY A 211 -15.61 -4.73 -13.47
N ILE A 212 -14.52 -4.87 -14.23
CA ILE A 212 -13.33 -4.01 -14.12
C ILE A 212 -13.68 -2.54 -14.37
N THR A 213 -14.48 -2.25 -15.41
CA THR A 213 -14.87 -0.87 -15.75
C THR A 213 -15.73 -0.25 -14.64
N LEU A 214 -16.74 -0.96 -14.15
CA LEU A 214 -17.61 -0.51 -13.06
C LEU A 214 -16.81 -0.27 -11.78
N PHE A 215 -15.92 -1.19 -11.42
CA PHE A 215 -15.00 -1.06 -10.28
C PHE A 215 -14.09 0.17 -10.42
N THR A 216 -13.54 0.38 -11.62
CA THR A 216 -12.69 1.54 -11.94
C THR A 216 -13.46 2.85 -11.78
N ILE A 217 -14.66 2.94 -12.35
CA ILE A 217 -15.50 4.15 -12.25
C ILE A 217 -15.85 4.40 -10.78
N THR A 218 -16.29 3.38 -10.04
CA THR A 218 -16.62 3.49 -8.61
C THR A 218 -15.46 4.06 -7.81
N LEU A 219 -14.28 3.45 -7.94
CA LEU A 219 -13.09 3.93 -7.19
C LEU A 219 -12.68 5.34 -7.63
N THR A 220 -12.65 5.61 -8.93
CA THR A 220 -12.23 6.91 -9.46
C THR A 220 -13.13 8.03 -8.97
N THR A 221 -14.46 7.86 -9.06
CA THR A 221 -15.42 8.89 -8.66
C THR A 221 -15.38 9.14 -7.15
N TRP A 222 -15.30 8.08 -6.34
CA TRP A 222 -15.19 8.22 -4.89
C TRP A 222 -13.85 8.83 -4.47
N MET A 223 -12.73 8.43 -5.11
CA MET A 223 -11.43 9.00 -4.80
C MET A 223 -11.37 10.49 -5.11
N ILE A 224 -11.89 10.93 -6.27
CA ILE A 224 -11.95 12.36 -6.62
C ILE A 224 -12.83 13.10 -5.60
N PHE A 225 -13.99 12.57 -5.25
CA PHE A 225 -14.88 13.18 -4.26
C PHE A 225 -14.22 13.30 -2.87
N PHE A 226 -13.53 12.26 -2.39
CA PHE A 226 -12.88 12.29 -1.09
C PHE A 226 -11.60 13.14 -1.05
N MET A 227 -10.97 13.41 -2.20
CA MET A 227 -9.81 14.31 -2.25
C MET A 227 -10.19 15.78 -2.08
N GLU A 228 -11.31 16.19 -2.66
CA GLU A 228 -11.83 17.57 -2.58
C GLU A 228 -13.34 17.50 -2.28
N PRO A 229 -13.74 17.23 -1.02
CA PRO A 229 -15.14 17.08 -0.69
C PRO A 229 -15.84 18.44 -0.76
N ASP A 230 -16.51 18.68 -1.89
CA ASP A 230 -17.33 19.87 -2.14
C ASP A 230 -18.75 19.46 -2.57
N GLN A 231 -19.73 20.27 -2.20
CA GLN A 231 -21.12 20.06 -2.59
C GLN A 231 -21.30 20.08 -4.12
N SER A 232 -20.49 20.87 -4.83
CA SER A 232 -20.52 20.94 -6.30
C SER A 232 -20.20 19.63 -7.00
N ILE A 233 -19.40 18.73 -6.37
CA ILE A 233 -19.01 17.43 -6.92
C ILE A 233 -19.66 16.24 -6.21
N PHE A 234 -20.67 16.49 -5.36
CA PHE A 234 -21.41 15.41 -4.67
C PHE A 234 -22.05 14.41 -5.63
N TYR A 235 -22.35 14.83 -6.86
CA TYR A 235 -22.80 13.92 -7.91
C TYR A 235 -21.82 12.76 -8.19
N LEU A 236 -20.52 12.98 -7.98
CA LEU A 236 -19.51 11.91 -8.14
C LEU A 236 -19.71 10.79 -7.10
N PHE A 237 -20.08 11.15 -5.88
CA PHE A 237 -20.41 10.17 -4.84
C PHE A 237 -21.63 9.32 -5.26
N ILE A 238 -22.67 9.96 -5.80
CA ILE A 238 -23.89 9.28 -6.29
C ILE A 238 -23.57 8.37 -7.47
N ILE A 239 -22.78 8.85 -8.45
CA ILE A 239 -22.34 8.03 -9.59
C ILE A 239 -21.56 6.81 -9.10
N GLY A 240 -20.62 6.99 -8.18
CA GLY A 240 -19.86 5.88 -7.59
C GLY A 240 -20.76 4.86 -6.88
N LEU A 241 -21.74 5.32 -6.11
CA LEU A 241 -22.71 4.44 -5.44
C LEU A 241 -23.56 3.65 -6.45
N PHE A 242 -24.03 4.32 -7.49
CA PHE A 242 -24.79 3.66 -8.56
C PHE A 242 -23.93 2.61 -9.28
N CYS A 243 -22.70 2.96 -9.67
CA CYS A 243 -21.78 2.02 -10.30
C CYS A 243 -21.43 0.83 -9.38
N LEU A 244 -21.27 1.06 -8.07
CA LEU A 244 -21.07 -0.01 -7.10
C LEU A 244 -22.26 -0.97 -7.03
N LEU A 245 -23.50 -0.45 -7.00
CA LEU A 245 -24.69 -1.29 -6.99
C LEU A 245 -24.80 -2.13 -8.28
N VAL A 246 -24.56 -1.52 -9.44
CA VAL A 246 -24.54 -2.23 -10.72
C VAL A 246 -23.41 -3.26 -10.73
N PHE A 247 -22.21 -2.91 -10.24
CA PHE A 247 -21.07 -3.82 -10.09
C PHE A 247 -21.45 -5.06 -9.28
N VAL A 248 -22.06 -4.88 -8.09
CA VAL A 248 -22.49 -6.00 -7.25
C VAL A 248 -23.47 -6.91 -7.98
N ILE A 249 -24.46 -6.35 -8.68
CA ILE A 249 -25.45 -7.12 -9.45
C ILE A 249 -24.78 -7.90 -10.59
N VAL A 250 -23.88 -7.27 -11.34
CA VAL A 250 -23.16 -7.89 -12.46
C VAL A 250 -22.27 -9.03 -11.95
N GLU A 251 -21.47 -8.78 -10.91
CA GLU A 251 -20.55 -9.78 -10.33
C GLU A 251 -21.28 -10.98 -9.74
N LEU A 252 -22.43 -10.77 -9.09
CA LEU A 252 -23.25 -11.87 -8.57
C LEU A 252 -23.89 -12.72 -9.68
N LYS A 253 -24.14 -12.15 -10.86
CA LYS A 253 -24.71 -12.86 -12.01
C LYS A 253 -23.66 -13.43 -12.95
N SER A 254 -22.44 -12.91 -12.93
CA SER A 254 -21.36 -13.34 -13.82
C SER A 254 -20.94 -14.78 -13.54
N LYS A 255 -20.71 -15.55 -14.60
CA LYS A 255 -20.11 -16.89 -14.52
C LYS A 255 -18.61 -16.84 -14.27
N LYS A 256 -17.96 -15.72 -14.60
CA LYS A 256 -16.52 -15.51 -14.46
C LYS A 256 -16.26 -14.08 -13.95
N PRO A 257 -16.66 -13.82 -12.70
CA PRO A 257 -16.61 -12.47 -12.15
C PRO A 257 -15.18 -11.95 -12.05
N PHE A 258 -15.02 -10.62 -12.12
CA PHE A 258 -13.75 -9.97 -11.81
C PHE A 258 -13.40 -10.19 -10.34
N ILE A 259 -14.33 -9.87 -9.44
CA ILE A 259 -14.23 -10.16 -8.01
C ILE A 259 -15.36 -11.14 -7.64
N ASP A 260 -15.02 -12.36 -7.26
CA ASP A 260 -16.04 -13.32 -6.88
C ASP A 260 -16.65 -12.96 -5.51
N LEU A 261 -17.71 -12.14 -5.57
CA LEU A 261 -18.42 -11.67 -4.38
C LEU A 261 -19.10 -12.84 -3.61
N ARG A 262 -19.36 -13.98 -4.24
CA ARG A 262 -19.88 -15.15 -3.56
C ARG A 262 -18.82 -15.77 -2.66
N VAL A 263 -17.57 -15.89 -3.16
CA VAL A 263 -16.43 -16.36 -2.36
C VAL A 263 -16.15 -15.38 -1.21
N LEU A 264 -16.19 -14.08 -1.48
CA LEU A 264 -16.04 -13.08 -0.42
C LEU A 264 -17.20 -13.17 0.59
N GLY A 265 -18.44 -13.28 0.15
CA GLY A 265 -19.61 -13.39 1.03
C GLY A 265 -19.55 -14.58 1.98
N HIS A 266 -18.92 -15.69 1.58
CA HIS A 266 -18.73 -16.87 2.42
C HIS A 266 -17.42 -16.88 3.21
N ASN A 267 -16.49 -15.97 2.93
CA ASN A 267 -15.18 -15.89 3.60
C ASN A 267 -15.09 -14.65 4.52
N GLY A 268 -15.87 -14.66 5.60
CA GLY A 268 -15.87 -13.58 6.57
C GLY A 268 -14.50 -13.31 7.22
N ALA A 269 -13.64 -14.34 7.30
CA ALA A 269 -12.28 -14.18 7.83
C ALA A 269 -11.42 -13.27 6.94
N LEU A 270 -11.47 -13.49 5.62
CA LEU A 270 -10.76 -12.67 4.63
C LEU A 270 -11.31 -11.24 4.57
N ASN A 271 -12.65 -11.10 4.61
CA ASN A 271 -13.29 -9.78 4.65
C ASN A 271 -12.88 -8.97 5.86
N ASN A 272 -12.85 -9.59 7.05
CA ASN A 272 -12.35 -8.95 8.26
C ASN A 272 -10.88 -8.53 8.12
N THR A 273 -10.07 -9.28 7.37
CA THR A 273 -8.67 -8.92 7.10
C THR A 273 -8.57 -7.72 6.16
N TYR A 274 -9.43 -7.60 5.14
CA TYR A 274 -9.48 -6.40 4.28
C TYR A 274 -9.90 -5.15 5.06
N ILE A 275 -10.94 -5.26 5.89
CA ILE A 275 -11.39 -4.15 6.73
C ILE A 275 -10.29 -3.75 7.72
N ARG A 276 -9.63 -4.71 8.39
CA ARG A 276 -8.49 -4.41 9.27
C ARG A 276 -7.34 -3.74 8.52
N SER A 277 -7.03 -4.18 7.29
CA SER A 277 -5.99 -3.57 6.47
C SER A 277 -6.31 -2.12 6.13
N LEU A 278 -7.57 -1.82 5.78
CA LEU A 278 -8.05 -0.46 5.55
C LEU A 278 -7.92 0.39 6.82
N LEU A 279 -8.48 -0.07 7.94
CA LEU A 279 -8.45 0.65 9.21
C LEU A 279 -7.03 0.87 9.74
N THR A 280 -6.16 -0.14 9.61
CA THR A 280 -4.73 -0.02 9.94
C THR A 280 -4.06 1.05 9.09
N ALA A 281 -4.40 1.10 7.80
CA ALA A 281 -3.85 2.11 6.89
C ALA A 281 -4.34 3.52 7.26
N VAL A 282 -5.62 3.70 7.62
CA VAL A 282 -6.11 5.00 8.12
C VAL A 282 -5.25 5.46 9.30
N ILE A 283 -5.04 4.64 10.33
CA ILE A 283 -4.21 5.02 11.49
C ILE A 283 -2.76 5.31 11.05
N SER A 284 -2.16 4.45 10.23
CA SER A 284 -0.76 4.58 9.82
C SER A 284 -0.50 5.84 9.02
N TYR A 285 -1.37 6.16 8.06
CA TYR A 285 -1.24 7.37 7.24
C TYR A 285 -1.64 8.63 8.00
N SER A 286 -2.56 8.54 8.97
CA SER A 286 -2.88 9.65 9.87
C SER A 286 -1.69 10.07 10.72
N VAL A 287 -0.92 9.12 11.23
CA VAL A 287 0.32 9.43 11.94
C VAL A 287 1.39 9.92 10.96
N LEU A 288 1.55 9.26 9.82
CA LEU A 288 2.59 9.63 8.86
C LEU A 288 2.44 11.06 8.37
N TYR A 289 1.23 11.48 8.02
CA TYR A 289 1.00 12.83 7.46
C TYR A 289 0.56 13.82 8.54
N GLY A 290 -0.40 13.46 9.39
CA GLY A 290 -0.96 14.38 10.37
C GLY A 290 0.03 14.73 11.48
N TYR A 291 0.79 13.75 11.98
CA TYR A 291 1.80 14.03 13.00
C TYR A 291 2.98 14.83 12.43
N VAL A 292 3.42 14.53 11.22
CA VAL A 292 4.47 15.31 10.54
C VAL A 292 4.01 16.74 10.31
N GLN A 293 2.78 16.95 9.79
CA GLN A 293 2.23 18.29 9.60
C GLN A 293 2.13 19.04 10.93
N TRP A 294 1.68 18.40 12.01
CA TRP A 294 1.68 19.03 13.32
C TRP A 294 3.08 19.38 13.83
N LEU A 295 4.09 18.54 13.59
CA LEU A 295 5.48 18.85 13.94
C LEU A 295 5.99 20.10 13.20
N GLU A 296 5.62 20.27 11.93
CA GLU A 296 6.03 21.42 11.13
C GLU A 296 5.23 22.69 11.45
N GLU A 297 3.92 22.63 11.40
CA GLU A 297 3.03 23.79 11.52
C GLU A 297 2.64 24.08 12.99
N GLY A 298 2.38 23.06 13.79
CA GLY A 298 1.96 23.19 15.20
C GLY A 298 3.12 23.41 16.15
N ARG A 299 4.29 22.82 15.85
CA ARG A 299 5.52 22.93 16.67
C ARG A 299 6.55 23.87 16.05
N GLY A 300 6.42 24.23 14.77
CA GLY A 300 7.36 25.10 14.05
C GLY A 300 8.70 24.45 13.71
N LEU A 301 8.75 23.11 13.61
CA LEU A 301 9.96 22.41 13.20
C LEU A 301 10.17 22.51 11.69
N THR A 302 11.42 22.54 11.26
CA THR A 302 11.71 22.40 9.83
C THR A 302 11.36 20.97 9.35
N ALA A 303 11.03 20.81 8.08
CA ALA A 303 10.74 19.50 7.48
C ALA A 303 11.84 18.46 7.73
N ALA A 304 13.13 18.88 7.74
CA ALA A 304 14.26 18.02 8.07
C ALA A 304 14.20 17.52 9.53
N HIS A 305 13.90 18.40 10.49
CA HIS A 305 13.78 18.02 11.91
C HIS A 305 12.53 17.16 12.14
N ALA A 306 11.40 17.49 11.52
CA ALA A 306 10.19 16.67 11.60
C ALA A 306 10.43 15.24 11.06
N GLY A 307 11.12 15.13 9.92
CA GLY A 307 11.54 13.85 9.36
C GLY A 307 12.46 13.05 10.28
N LEU A 308 13.45 13.70 10.91
CA LEU A 308 14.33 13.05 11.88
C LEU A 308 13.57 12.52 13.10
N MET A 309 12.55 13.24 13.58
CA MET A 309 11.71 12.81 14.68
C MET A 309 10.87 11.56 14.37
N MET A 310 10.65 11.27 13.09
CA MET A 310 9.97 10.03 12.64
C MET A 310 10.90 8.82 12.53
N LEU A 311 12.23 8.99 12.51
CA LEU A 311 13.18 7.87 12.40
C LEU A 311 12.96 6.77 13.46
N PRO A 312 12.75 7.06 14.77
CA PRO A 312 12.51 6.05 15.78
C PRO A 312 11.30 5.16 15.47
N GLN A 313 10.22 5.71 14.90
CA GLN A 313 9.05 4.93 14.48
C GLN A 313 9.45 3.82 13.50
N PHE A 314 10.22 4.15 12.49
CA PHE A 314 10.61 3.19 11.47
C PHE A 314 11.64 2.17 11.99
N LEU A 315 12.62 2.61 12.78
CA LEU A 315 13.63 1.73 13.38
C LEU A 315 12.98 0.69 14.31
N VAL A 316 12.08 1.15 15.18
CA VAL A 316 11.30 0.25 16.05
C VAL A 316 10.41 -0.66 15.22
N GLY A 317 9.79 -0.16 14.14
CA GLY A 317 8.97 -0.97 13.22
C GLY A 317 9.76 -2.10 12.58
N ILE A 318 10.96 -1.82 12.06
CA ILE A 318 11.86 -2.84 11.49
C ILE A 318 12.26 -3.86 12.57
N PHE A 319 12.68 -3.38 13.74
CA PHE A 319 13.08 -4.23 14.85
C PHE A 319 11.95 -5.16 15.30
N MET A 320 10.74 -4.62 15.46
CA MET A 320 9.56 -5.40 15.84
C MET A 320 9.15 -6.41 14.77
N ALA A 321 9.22 -6.05 13.48
CA ALA A 321 8.96 -6.98 12.39
C ALA A 321 9.96 -8.14 12.37
N GLN A 322 11.26 -7.87 12.61
CA GLN A 322 12.30 -8.90 12.69
C GLN A 322 12.11 -9.81 13.92
N LEU A 323 11.91 -9.20 15.10
CA LEU A 323 11.79 -9.94 16.36
C LEU A 323 10.59 -10.89 16.36
N THR A 324 9.48 -10.45 15.77
CA THR A 324 8.19 -11.15 15.85
C THR A 324 7.82 -11.93 14.60
N GLY A 325 8.49 -11.69 13.48
CA GLY A 325 8.07 -12.15 12.15
C GLY A 325 7.68 -13.62 12.08
N THR A 326 8.53 -14.51 12.58
CA THR A 326 8.28 -15.97 12.59
C THR A 326 7.91 -16.53 13.96
N ARG A 327 8.06 -15.76 15.05
CA ARG A 327 7.97 -16.25 16.42
C ARG A 327 6.61 -16.10 17.05
N LEU A 328 5.87 -15.04 16.72
CA LEU A 328 4.62 -14.71 17.38
C LEU A 328 3.41 -14.97 16.48
N SER A 329 2.30 -15.38 17.10
CA SER A 329 1.05 -15.60 16.41
C SER A 329 0.47 -14.31 15.79
N ILE A 330 -0.31 -14.45 14.72
CA ILE A 330 -0.99 -13.34 14.06
C ILE A 330 -1.85 -12.55 15.05
N LYS A 331 -2.57 -13.23 15.94
CA LYS A 331 -3.41 -12.61 16.97
C LYS A 331 -2.60 -11.71 17.90
N PHE A 332 -1.48 -12.21 18.41
CA PHE A 332 -0.64 -11.45 19.34
C PHE A 332 -0.09 -10.17 18.67
N LYS A 333 0.36 -10.28 17.42
CA LYS A 333 0.82 -9.12 16.66
C LYS A 333 -0.27 -8.07 16.47
N LEU A 334 -1.51 -8.50 16.18
CA LEU A 334 -2.65 -7.59 16.00
C LEU A 334 -3.01 -6.89 17.33
N TYR A 335 -3.11 -7.62 18.44
CA TYR A 335 -3.42 -7.01 19.74
C TYR A 335 -2.31 -6.08 20.20
N LEU A 336 -1.06 -6.53 20.22
CA LEU A 336 0.07 -5.72 20.67
C LEU A 336 0.22 -4.45 19.80
N GLY A 337 0.16 -4.60 18.48
CA GLY A 337 0.23 -3.46 17.57
C GLY A 337 -0.90 -2.47 17.80
N THR A 338 -2.15 -2.94 17.94
CA THR A 338 -3.29 -2.04 18.15
C THR A 338 -3.24 -1.36 19.52
N ILE A 339 -2.82 -2.06 20.58
CA ILE A 339 -2.67 -1.46 21.93
C ILE A 339 -1.61 -0.34 21.88
N CYS A 340 -0.46 -0.58 21.26
CA CYS A 340 0.56 0.46 21.11
C CYS A 340 0.09 1.65 20.26
N ALA A 341 -0.72 1.39 19.22
CA ALA A 341 -1.36 2.46 18.46
C ALA A 341 -2.29 3.30 19.34
N LEU A 342 -3.14 2.66 20.14
CA LEU A 342 -4.03 3.35 21.10
C LEU A 342 -3.24 4.19 22.12
N ILE A 343 -2.14 3.66 22.67
CA ILE A 343 -1.27 4.41 23.59
C ILE A 343 -0.73 5.67 22.90
N THR A 344 -0.31 5.58 21.64
CA THR A 344 0.16 6.75 20.88
C THR A 344 -0.96 7.76 20.66
N MET A 345 -2.17 7.30 20.33
CA MET A 345 -3.34 8.19 20.11
C MET A 345 -3.77 8.88 21.42
N ILE A 346 -3.69 8.17 22.55
CA ILE A 346 -3.87 8.77 23.87
C ILE A 346 -2.79 9.83 24.12
N GLY A 347 -1.54 9.52 23.82
CA GLY A 347 -0.44 10.48 23.92
C GLY A 347 -0.68 11.76 23.10
N PHE A 348 -1.29 11.65 21.93
CA PHE A 348 -1.65 12.81 21.10
C PHE A 348 -2.65 13.77 21.79
N GLN A 349 -3.43 13.31 22.77
CA GLN A 349 -4.34 14.18 23.52
C GLN A 349 -3.62 15.13 24.47
N PHE A 350 -2.35 14.86 24.79
CA PHE A 350 -1.56 15.61 25.77
C PHE A 350 -0.42 16.42 25.15
N ILE A 351 -0.26 16.39 23.81
CA ILE A 351 0.78 17.18 23.16
C ILE A 351 0.32 18.61 22.90
N HIS A 352 1.25 19.55 23.13
CA HIS A 352 1.09 20.98 22.90
C HIS A 352 2.36 21.53 22.23
N ALA A 353 2.30 22.77 21.77
CA ALA A 353 3.44 23.42 21.11
C ALA A 353 4.72 23.47 21.95
N ASP A 354 4.63 23.44 23.27
CA ASP A 354 5.74 23.45 24.23
C ASP A 354 6.17 22.06 24.74
N THR A 355 5.49 21.00 24.29
CA THR A 355 5.81 19.62 24.69
C THR A 355 7.29 19.29 24.42
N PRO A 356 8.04 18.75 25.39
CA PRO A 356 9.45 18.41 25.21
C PRO A 356 9.67 17.44 24.04
N LEU A 357 10.71 17.67 23.24
CA LEU A 357 10.98 16.89 22.03
C LEU A 357 11.15 15.40 22.29
N TRP A 358 11.71 15.03 23.46
CA TRP A 358 11.89 13.62 23.81
C TRP A 358 10.56 12.86 23.98
N ILE A 359 9.50 13.53 24.43
CA ILE A 359 8.14 12.93 24.51
C ILE A 359 7.61 12.65 23.10
N LEU A 360 7.80 13.60 22.17
CA LEU A 360 7.38 13.46 20.79
C LEU A 360 8.13 12.30 20.10
N VAL A 361 9.44 12.21 20.32
CA VAL A 361 10.27 11.08 19.86
C VAL A 361 9.80 9.75 20.46
N LEU A 362 9.46 9.73 21.76
CA LEU A 362 8.95 8.53 22.44
C LEU A 362 7.60 8.09 21.83
N LEU A 363 6.68 9.01 21.55
CA LEU A 363 5.41 8.69 20.90
C LEU A 363 5.63 8.10 19.50
N ALA A 364 6.55 8.67 18.72
CA ALA A 364 6.94 8.11 17.43
C ALA A 364 7.53 6.70 17.58
N ALA A 365 8.39 6.48 18.56
CA ALA A 365 8.97 5.16 18.84
C ALA A 365 7.91 4.13 19.23
N ILE A 366 6.95 4.49 20.11
CA ILE A 366 5.84 3.61 20.50
C ILE A 366 5.00 3.25 19.26
N PHE A 367 4.73 4.22 18.37
CA PHE A 367 4.00 3.96 17.13
C PHE A 367 4.79 3.07 16.14
N GLY A 368 6.09 2.94 16.29
CA GLY A 368 6.90 1.98 15.55
C GLY A 368 6.41 0.53 15.71
N VAL A 369 5.89 0.17 16.91
CA VAL A 369 5.36 -1.18 17.17
C VAL A 369 4.18 -1.53 16.24
N PRO A 370 3.08 -0.74 16.17
CA PRO A 370 2.00 -1.01 15.20
C PRO A 370 2.48 -0.99 13.75
N GLN A 371 3.37 -0.09 13.38
CA GLN A 371 3.93 0.01 12.04
C GLN A 371 4.63 -1.29 11.60
N GLY A 372 5.37 -1.94 12.50
CA GLY A 372 6.04 -3.22 12.24
C GLY A 372 5.11 -4.42 12.27
N LEU A 373 4.09 -4.41 13.13
CA LEU A 373 3.28 -5.60 13.42
C LEU A 373 2.00 -5.70 12.62
N LEU A 374 1.21 -4.62 12.50
CA LEU A 374 -0.16 -4.70 11.98
C LEU A 374 -0.19 -5.07 10.50
N ASN A 375 0.66 -4.43 9.69
CA ASN A 375 0.74 -4.74 8.27
C ASN A 375 1.23 -6.17 8.03
N LEU A 376 2.29 -6.61 8.74
CA LEU A 376 2.81 -7.97 8.67
C LEU A 376 1.76 -9.01 9.09
N ALA A 377 1.02 -8.74 10.18
CA ALA A 377 -0.03 -9.62 10.67
C ALA A 377 -1.18 -9.76 9.67
N ASN A 378 -1.62 -8.65 9.06
CA ASN A 378 -2.66 -8.67 8.04
C ASN A 378 -2.21 -9.39 6.76
N GLN A 379 -0.94 -9.23 6.33
CA GLN A 379 -0.38 -9.97 5.20
C GLN A 379 -0.32 -11.49 5.47
N ASN A 380 0.11 -11.89 6.67
CA ASN A 380 0.10 -13.30 7.08
C ASN A 380 -1.34 -13.85 7.14
N ALA A 381 -2.29 -13.11 7.73
CA ALA A 381 -3.69 -13.51 7.78
C ALA A 381 -4.27 -13.70 6.38
N LEU A 382 -4.05 -12.75 5.47
CA LEU A 382 -4.48 -12.82 4.08
C LEU A 382 -3.95 -14.08 3.39
N TYR A 383 -2.65 -14.37 3.54
CA TYR A 383 -2.03 -15.53 2.89
C TYR A 383 -2.71 -16.85 3.29
N HIS A 384 -3.09 -17.00 4.56
CA HIS A 384 -3.75 -18.22 5.07
C HIS A 384 -5.26 -18.26 4.79
N GLN A 385 -5.92 -17.11 4.64
CA GLN A 385 -7.36 -17.01 4.48
C GLN A 385 -7.80 -16.92 3.01
N ALA A 386 -6.94 -16.42 2.13
CA ALA A 386 -7.24 -16.31 0.71
C ALA A 386 -7.25 -17.68 0.03
N PRO A 387 -8.20 -17.94 -0.90
CA PRO A 387 -8.15 -19.12 -1.75
C PRO A 387 -6.85 -19.16 -2.56
N LYS A 388 -6.19 -20.31 -2.60
CA LYS A 388 -4.88 -20.44 -3.31
C LYS A 388 -4.96 -20.21 -4.82
N SER A 389 -6.15 -20.29 -5.41
CA SER A 389 -6.42 -19.96 -6.81
C SER A 389 -6.60 -18.47 -7.08
N MET A 390 -6.77 -17.64 -6.03
CA MET A 390 -7.09 -16.21 -6.12
C MET A 390 -6.15 -15.38 -5.24
N ILE A 391 -4.95 -15.88 -4.95
CA ILE A 391 -4.03 -15.25 -3.99
C ILE A 391 -3.50 -13.90 -4.51
N GLY A 392 -3.24 -13.79 -5.82
CA GLY A 392 -2.79 -12.55 -6.44
C GLY A 392 -3.88 -11.47 -6.40
N MET A 393 -5.11 -11.83 -6.77
CA MET A 393 -6.25 -10.92 -6.68
C MET A 393 -6.53 -10.51 -5.23
N SER A 394 -6.51 -11.46 -4.29
CA SER A 394 -6.73 -11.18 -2.87
C SER A 394 -5.67 -10.23 -2.31
N ALA A 395 -4.41 -10.40 -2.71
CA ALA A 395 -3.31 -9.50 -2.37
C ALA A 395 -3.53 -8.10 -2.96
N GLY A 396 -3.98 -8.02 -4.21
CA GLY A 396 -4.33 -6.77 -4.88
C GLY A 396 -5.45 -6.02 -4.14
N LEU A 397 -6.55 -6.71 -3.80
CA LEU A 397 -7.67 -6.13 -3.04
C LEU A 397 -7.24 -5.62 -1.66
N SER A 398 -6.35 -6.33 -0.97
CA SER A 398 -5.80 -5.87 0.32
C SER A 398 -5.03 -4.56 0.16
N ARG A 399 -4.27 -4.40 -0.91
CA ARG A 399 -3.56 -3.16 -1.23
C ARG A 399 -4.53 -2.03 -1.59
N THR A 400 -5.57 -2.33 -2.38
CA THR A 400 -6.65 -1.35 -2.66
C THR A 400 -7.27 -0.84 -1.35
N ALA A 401 -7.60 -1.75 -0.42
CA ALA A 401 -8.13 -1.37 0.89
C ALA A 401 -7.17 -0.44 1.66
N MET A 402 -5.85 -0.71 1.61
CA MET A 402 -4.84 0.16 2.22
C MET A 402 -4.79 1.56 1.56
N TYR A 403 -4.87 1.65 0.23
CA TYR A 403 -4.84 2.95 -0.45
C TYR A 403 -6.13 3.76 -0.24
N ILE A 404 -7.28 3.10 -0.16
CA ILE A 404 -8.53 3.74 0.28
C ILE A 404 -8.34 4.30 1.70
N GLY A 405 -7.73 3.54 2.62
CA GLY A 405 -7.41 4.00 3.96
C GLY A 405 -6.49 5.23 3.98
N ALA A 406 -5.50 5.28 3.07
CA ALA A 406 -4.62 6.44 2.92
C ALA A 406 -5.40 7.70 2.49
N ILE A 407 -6.36 7.56 1.58
CA ILE A 407 -7.20 8.66 1.10
C ILE A 407 -8.13 9.14 2.20
N VAL A 408 -8.80 8.22 2.91
CA VAL A 408 -9.63 8.57 4.08
C VAL A 408 -8.80 9.36 5.10
N SER A 409 -7.58 8.92 5.38
CA SER A 409 -6.66 9.64 6.27
C SER A 409 -6.35 11.05 5.76
N SER A 410 -6.03 11.20 4.47
CA SER A 410 -5.74 12.52 3.86
C SER A 410 -6.94 13.46 3.95
N THR A 411 -8.15 12.95 3.70
CA THR A 411 -9.40 13.73 3.85
C THR A 411 -9.63 14.15 5.30
N LEU A 412 -9.42 13.25 6.27
CA LEU A 412 -9.51 13.59 7.70
C LEU A 412 -8.54 14.70 8.06
N ILE A 413 -7.28 14.60 7.66
CA ILE A 413 -6.26 15.60 7.93
C ILE A 413 -6.65 16.93 7.30
N SER A 414 -7.06 16.96 6.02
CA SER A 414 -7.46 18.18 5.34
C SER A 414 -8.69 18.86 5.95
N THR A 415 -9.55 18.11 6.64
CA THR A 415 -10.73 18.66 7.32
C THR A 415 -10.44 19.11 8.75
N LEU A 416 -9.62 18.35 9.50
CA LEU A 416 -9.35 18.59 10.92
C LEU A 416 -8.25 19.64 11.15
N PHE A 417 -7.31 19.79 10.21
CA PHE A 417 -6.20 20.77 10.31
C PHE A 417 -6.53 22.09 9.61
N LYS A 418 -7.80 22.46 9.53
CA LYS A 418 -8.22 23.76 8.97
C LYS A 418 -8.12 24.88 10.02
N GLY A 419 -7.48 26.00 9.65
CA GLY A 419 -7.40 27.21 10.46
C GLY A 419 -6.22 27.25 11.45
N ASP A 420 -6.26 28.22 12.39
CA ASP A 420 -5.14 28.55 13.29
C ASP A 420 -4.93 27.56 14.45
N HIS A 421 -5.73 26.51 14.56
CA HIS A 421 -5.74 25.59 15.71
C HIS A 421 -5.23 24.17 15.35
N ILE A 422 -4.05 24.06 14.74
CA ILE A 422 -3.47 22.79 14.28
C ILE A 422 -3.30 21.77 15.43
N THR A 423 -3.06 22.23 16.68
CA THR A 423 -2.98 21.34 17.83
C THR A 423 -4.33 20.71 18.17
N ASN A 424 -5.45 21.42 18.01
CA ASN A 424 -6.77 20.80 18.16
C ASN A 424 -7.01 19.73 17.05
N GLY A 425 -6.53 20.00 15.84
CA GLY A 425 -6.63 19.03 14.74
C GLY A 425 -5.92 17.71 15.04
N ILE A 426 -4.74 17.71 15.67
CA ILE A 426 -4.05 16.45 16.05
C ILE A 426 -4.78 15.74 17.20
N HIS A 427 -5.40 16.47 18.13
CA HIS A 427 -6.23 15.88 19.19
C HIS A 427 -7.46 15.17 18.59
N GLU A 428 -8.21 15.84 17.73
CA GLU A 428 -9.40 15.27 17.07
C GLU A 428 -9.01 14.07 16.18
N LEU A 429 -7.91 14.16 15.44
CA LEU A 429 -7.37 13.05 14.66
C LEU A 429 -7.03 11.86 15.55
N GLY A 430 -6.42 12.11 16.71
CA GLY A 430 -6.13 11.11 17.72
C GLY A 430 -7.39 10.42 18.23
N LEU A 431 -8.45 11.18 18.57
CA LEU A 431 -9.75 10.63 19.01
C LEU A 431 -10.37 9.73 17.92
N PHE A 432 -10.38 10.19 16.68
CA PHE A 432 -10.90 9.40 15.56
C PHE A 432 -10.11 8.10 15.36
N CYS A 433 -8.78 8.17 15.41
CA CYS A 433 -7.92 6.99 15.31
C CYS A 433 -8.06 6.04 16.53
N MET A 434 -8.38 6.54 17.72
CA MET A 434 -8.72 5.69 18.88
C MET A 434 -9.98 4.86 18.63
N LEU A 435 -11.04 5.47 18.11
CA LEU A 435 -12.27 4.74 17.75
C LEU A 435 -11.96 3.64 16.72
N ILE A 436 -11.16 3.94 15.70
CA ILE A 436 -10.70 2.93 14.73
C ILE A 436 -9.91 1.81 15.40
N GLY A 437 -9.01 2.12 16.32
CA GLY A 437 -8.24 1.14 17.09
C GLY A 437 -9.12 0.18 17.87
N ILE A 438 -10.17 0.70 18.53
CA ILE A 438 -11.17 -0.12 19.23
C ILE A 438 -11.88 -1.06 18.25
N VAL A 439 -12.30 -0.57 17.08
CA VAL A 439 -12.91 -1.42 16.03
C VAL A 439 -11.95 -2.52 15.57
N ILE A 440 -10.65 -2.24 15.40
CA ILE A 440 -9.65 -3.26 15.06
C ILE A 440 -9.56 -4.34 16.14
N ILE A 441 -9.60 -3.98 17.44
CA ILE A 441 -9.61 -4.95 18.54
C ILE A 441 -10.86 -5.83 18.46
N ILE A 442 -12.03 -5.24 18.27
CA ILE A 442 -13.31 -5.98 18.16
C ILE A 442 -13.25 -6.95 16.97
N LEU A 443 -12.83 -6.49 15.78
CA LEU A 443 -12.68 -7.35 14.61
C LEU A 443 -11.67 -8.48 14.83
N THR A 444 -10.58 -8.21 15.54
CA THR A 444 -9.58 -9.23 15.89
C THR A 444 -10.16 -10.26 16.85
N PHE A 445 -10.97 -9.82 17.82
CA PHE A 445 -11.65 -10.71 18.78
C PHE A 445 -12.68 -11.60 18.09
N VAL A 446 -13.53 -11.02 17.22
CA VAL A 446 -14.53 -11.77 16.43
C VAL A 446 -13.85 -12.81 15.53
N SER A 447 -12.74 -12.43 14.89
CA SER A 447 -11.97 -13.29 13.98
C SER A 447 -11.01 -14.26 14.68
N ARG A 448 -10.99 -14.31 16.02
CA ARG A 448 -9.98 -15.07 16.79
C ARG A 448 -9.80 -16.53 16.41
N ARG A 449 -10.89 -17.21 16.00
CA ARG A 449 -10.85 -18.61 15.58
C ARG A 449 -10.14 -18.80 14.24
N SER A 450 -10.39 -17.92 13.28
CA SER A 450 -9.77 -17.97 11.94
C SER A 450 -8.29 -17.48 11.91
N LEU A 451 -7.87 -16.80 12.98
CA LEU A 451 -6.49 -16.32 13.16
C LEU A 451 -5.61 -17.28 13.99
N SER A 452 -6.14 -18.44 14.41
CA SER A 452 -5.43 -19.40 15.29
C SER A 452 -4.53 -20.38 14.55
N THR A 453 -4.33 -20.23 13.26
CA THR A 453 -3.27 -20.95 12.53
C THR A 453 -1.91 -20.47 13.02
N ARG A 454 -1.06 -21.46 13.38
CA ARG A 454 0.29 -21.31 13.97
C ARG A 454 1.22 -20.43 13.17
#